data_f59b7bcdbe54fec6ce6daeaf493de15b
#
_entry.id   f59b7bcdbe54fec6ce6daeaf493de15b
#
_cell.length_a   1.000
_cell.length_b   1.000
_cell.length_c   1.000
_cell.angle_alpha   90.00
_cell.angle_beta   90.00
_cell.angle_gamma   90.00
#
_symmetry.space_group_name_H-M   'P 1'
#
loop_
_entity.id
_entity.type
_entity.pdbx_description
1 polymer ?
#
loop_
_entity_poly.entity_id
_entity_poly.type
_entity_poly.pdbx_seq_one_letter_code
_entity_poly.pdbx_strand_id
1 'polypeptide(L)'
;MKPINIGIIGFDGVVALDMVGPVEAFSTAMVDGEKERCYQTSIIGMTMRPFVAESGIVLKPHYSLADRIDLDTVIIPGGQGLRKTSAGDRVAQWIRERAPRIRRIASVCTGIYGLAPSGLLDGRHITTHWRFTQEVARRFPQLKVDGNALFRRDGKFYTSAGVTAGIDLALALIEEDYGARVALGVARELVVYLKRPGGQAQFSEPLQFQIESADSFGDLASWIRGHLKADLSVPALAGRACLCARHFSRRFKRAFRRSPAEFVEQLRLDEARNRLGNQGATIDQVATSVGFGNADVFRRAFARKFGVNPTEYRRRFESRRGNRRSSLLQHSR
;
A
#
# COMPACT_ATOMS: atom_id res chain seq x y z
N MET A 1 -28.38 8.82 5.94
CA MET A 1 -27.38 8.42 7.00
C MET A 1 -26.45 9.58 7.24
N LYS A 2 -26.00 9.89 8.50
CA LYS A 2 -25.04 11.00 8.72
C LYS A 2 -23.69 10.63 8.08
N PRO A 3 -23.08 11.47 7.23
CA PRO A 3 -21.82 11.16 6.60
C PRO A 3 -20.69 11.03 7.64
N ILE A 4 -19.72 10.18 7.35
CA ILE A 4 -18.51 10.00 8.18
C ILE A 4 -17.55 11.16 7.91
N ASN A 5 -17.09 11.83 8.96
CA ASN A 5 -16.22 13.01 8.85
C ASN A 5 -14.74 12.61 8.72
N ILE A 6 -14.12 12.97 7.59
CA ILE A 6 -12.71 12.73 7.30
C ILE A 6 -11.97 14.08 7.33
N GLY A 7 -10.96 14.18 8.21
CA GLY A 7 -10.05 15.33 8.22
C GLY A 7 -8.73 14.98 7.53
N ILE A 8 -8.24 15.85 6.66
CA ILE A 8 -6.94 15.71 5.99
C ILE A 8 -6.06 16.90 6.38
N ILE A 9 -4.89 16.62 6.95
CA ILE A 9 -3.97 17.68 7.41
C ILE A 9 -3.29 18.35 6.22
N GLY A 10 -3.36 19.68 6.16
CA GLY A 10 -2.75 20.53 5.13
C GLY A 10 -1.62 21.40 5.69
N PHE A 11 -0.51 21.49 4.94
CA PHE A 11 0.68 22.26 5.33
C PHE A 11 1.52 22.59 4.10
N ASP A 12 2.36 23.61 4.18
CA ASP A 12 3.30 23.97 3.11
C ASP A 12 4.28 22.83 2.83
N GLY A 13 4.49 22.50 1.57
CA GLY A 13 5.32 21.41 1.12
C GLY A 13 4.68 20.03 1.32
N VAL A 14 3.35 19.93 1.29
CA VAL A 14 2.61 18.67 1.24
C VAL A 14 2.69 18.07 -0.17
N VAL A 15 2.68 16.75 -0.26
CA VAL A 15 2.48 16.05 -1.55
C VAL A 15 0.99 16.11 -1.90
N ALA A 16 0.63 16.85 -2.95
CA ALA A 16 -0.77 17.08 -3.31
C ALA A 16 -1.56 15.78 -3.51
N LEU A 17 -0.97 14.78 -4.19
CA LEU A 17 -1.65 13.51 -4.47
C LEU A 17 -1.89 12.66 -3.21
N ASP A 18 -1.06 12.80 -2.17
CA ASP A 18 -1.28 12.16 -0.86
C ASP A 18 -2.55 12.68 -0.17
N MET A 19 -2.97 13.90 -0.51
CA MET A 19 -4.22 14.52 -0.03
C MET A 19 -5.37 14.23 -0.97
N VAL A 20 -5.24 14.64 -2.23
CA VAL A 20 -6.33 14.65 -3.22
C VAL A 20 -6.76 13.24 -3.57
N GLY A 21 -5.83 12.28 -3.68
CA GLY A 21 -6.15 10.88 -3.97
C GLY A 21 -7.16 10.27 -2.99
N PRO A 22 -6.89 10.28 -1.68
CA PRO A 22 -7.88 9.84 -0.68
C PRO A 22 -9.17 10.67 -0.69
N VAL A 23 -9.09 12.00 -0.87
CA VAL A 23 -10.29 12.87 -0.94
C VAL A 23 -11.21 12.42 -2.06
N GLU A 24 -10.68 12.21 -3.28
CA GLU A 24 -11.46 11.75 -4.42
C GLU A 24 -12.10 10.38 -4.16
N ALA A 25 -11.36 9.45 -3.55
CA ALA A 25 -11.89 8.14 -3.20
C ALA A 25 -13.08 8.24 -2.22
N PHE A 26 -12.97 9.05 -1.18
CA PHE A 26 -14.06 9.25 -0.23
C PHE A 26 -15.24 10.02 -0.84
N SER A 27 -14.98 11.04 -1.67
CA SER A 27 -16.03 11.87 -2.29
C SER A 27 -16.86 11.10 -3.31
N THR A 28 -16.27 10.10 -3.93
CA THR A 28 -16.90 9.19 -4.92
C THR A 28 -17.74 8.09 -4.25
N ALA A 29 -17.54 7.83 -2.94
CA ALA A 29 -18.21 6.76 -2.24
C ALA A 29 -19.70 7.08 -2.03
N MET A 30 -20.57 6.27 -2.67
CA MET A 30 -22.01 6.35 -2.55
C MET A 30 -22.61 4.96 -2.28
N VAL A 31 -23.67 4.90 -1.46
CA VAL A 31 -24.46 3.68 -1.31
C VAL A 31 -25.50 3.63 -2.42
N ASP A 32 -25.66 2.48 -3.04
CA ASP A 32 -26.62 2.28 -4.15
C ASP A 32 -28.03 2.78 -3.77
N GLY A 33 -28.59 3.61 -4.64
CA GLY A 33 -29.94 4.19 -4.49
C GLY A 33 -30.03 5.41 -3.57
N GLU A 34 -28.98 5.78 -2.88
CA GLU A 34 -28.93 6.99 -2.07
C GLU A 34 -28.22 8.12 -2.82
N LYS A 35 -28.80 9.31 -2.81
CA LYS A 35 -28.18 10.53 -3.34
C LYS A 35 -27.22 11.18 -2.32
N GLU A 36 -27.11 10.61 -1.12
CA GLU A 36 -26.33 11.15 -0.02
C GLU A 36 -24.90 10.63 -0.03
N ARG A 37 -23.96 11.52 0.23
CA ARG A 37 -22.53 11.18 0.33
C ARG A 37 -22.26 10.34 1.58
N CYS A 38 -21.50 9.27 1.42
CA CYS A 38 -21.02 8.44 2.54
C CYS A 38 -20.07 9.19 3.46
N TYR A 39 -19.30 10.13 2.93
CA TYR A 39 -18.28 10.87 3.66
C TYR A 39 -18.35 12.37 3.43
N GLN A 40 -17.96 13.11 4.46
CA GLN A 40 -17.67 14.53 4.39
C GLN A 40 -16.18 14.74 4.63
N THR A 41 -15.46 15.18 3.60
CA THR A 41 -14.02 15.45 3.67
C THR A 41 -13.74 16.91 3.97
N SER A 42 -12.74 17.18 4.82
CA SER A 42 -12.33 18.55 5.17
C SER A 42 -10.81 18.66 5.25
N ILE A 43 -10.25 19.71 4.69
CA ILE A 43 -8.83 20.03 4.81
C ILE A 43 -8.62 20.87 6.08
N ILE A 44 -7.70 20.42 6.93
CA ILE A 44 -7.34 21.06 8.20
C ILE A 44 -5.94 21.63 8.05
N GLY A 45 -5.81 22.93 7.88
CA GLY A 45 -4.53 23.60 7.72
C GLY A 45 -3.81 23.84 9.05
N MET A 46 -2.52 24.07 9.00
CA MET A 46 -1.75 24.58 10.15
C MET A 46 -2.34 25.91 10.65
N THR A 47 -2.87 26.71 9.76
CA THR A 47 -3.64 27.94 9.97
C THR A 47 -4.73 28.02 8.91
N MET A 48 -5.58 29.04 8.94
CA MET A 48 -6.59 29.31 7.90
C MET A 48 -6.01 29.88 6.59
N ARG A 49 -4.69 30.14 6.54
CA ARG A 49 -4.04 30.64 5.31
C ARG A 49 -3.92 29.51 4.28
N PRO A 50 -4.04 29.84 2.98
CA PRO A 50 -3.68 28.90 1.92
C PRO A 50 -2.25 28.41 2.10
N PHE A 51 -1.98 27.18 1.68
CA PHE A 51 -0.66 26.54 1.71
C PHE A 51 -0.29 26.01 0.33
N VAL A 52 1.00 25.88 0.07
CA VAL A 52 1.54 25.47 -1.22
C VAL A 52 2.06 24.05 -1.14
N ALA A 53 1.56 23.16 -2.01
CA ALA A 53 2.08 21.79 -2.16
C ALA A 53 3.46 21.77 -2.81
N GLU A 54 4.20 20.66 -2.71
CA GLU A 54 5.48 20.47 -3.40
C GLU A 54 5.39 20.70 -4.91
N SER A 55 4.23 20.39 -5.51
CA SER A 55 3.94 20.61 -6.93
C SER A 55 3.66 22.06 -7.33
N GLY A 56 3.61 22.98 -6.37
CA GLY A 56 3.22 24.37 -6.61
C GLY A 56 1.71 24.63 -6.56
N ILE A 57 0.87 23.61 -6.41
CA ILE A 57 -0.58 23.76 -6.27
C ILE A 57 -0.87 24.48 -4.94
N VAL A 58 -1.71 25.52 -5.01
CA VAL A 58 -2.19 26.25 -3.82
C VAL A 58 -3.51 25.64 -3.35
N LEU A 59 -3.56 25.27 -2.07
CA LEU A 59 -4.73 24.68 -1.44
C LEU A 59 -5.22 25.56 -0.30
N LYS A 60 -6.55 25.66 -0.14
CA LYS A 60 -7.17 26.40 0.95
C LYS A 60 -7.77 25.46 1.97
N PRO A 61 -7.48 25.61 3.28
CA PRO A 61 -8.09 24.80 4.31
C PRO A 61 -9.54 25.21 4.58
N HIS A 62 -10.34 24.26 5.06
CA HIS A 62 -11.68 24.48 5.59
C HIS A 62 -11.63 24.88 7.07
N TYR A 63 -10.66 24.32 7.79
CA TYR A 63 -10.42 24.52 9.21
C TYR A 63 -8.92 24.65 9.49
N SER A 64 -8.59 25.14 10.66
CA SER A 64 -7.22 25.16 11.20
C SER A 64 -7.06 24.14 12.32
N LEU A 65 -5.82 23.85 12.73
CA LEU A 65 -5.54 23.03 13.91
C LEU A 65 -6.10 23.61 15.21
N ALA A 66 -6.40 24.90 15.27
CA ALA A 66 -6.97 25.56 16.44
C ALA A 66 -8.48 25.33 16.59
N ASP A 67 -9.17 24.94 15.49
CA ASP A 67 -10.61 24.78 15.50
C ASP A 67 -11.03 23.46 16.18
N ARG A 68 -12.21 23.49 16.79
CA ARG A 68 -12.84 22.29 17.33
C ARG A 68 -13.65 21.61 16.23
N ILE A 69 -13.17 20.45 15.78
CA ILE A 69 -13.77 19.70 14.67
C ILE A 69 -14.03 18.29 15.18
N ASP A 70 -15.25 17.80 14.95
CA ASP A 70 -15.63 16.42 15.23
C ASP A 70 -15.22 15.54 14.03
N LEU A 71 -14.26 14.67 14.23
CA LEU A 71 -13.65 13.83 13.18
C LEU A 71 -13.73 12.35 13.57
N ASP A 72 -14.19 11.57 12.64
CA ASP A 72 -14.12 10.11 12.73
C ASP A 72 -12.72 9.59 12.34
N THR A 73 -12.20 10.10 11.24
CA THR A 73 -10.93 9.67 10.68
C THR A 73 -10.06 10.89 10.36
N VAL A 74 -8.77 10.80 10.69
CA VAL A 74 -7.76 11.80 10.32
C VAL A 74 -6.71 11.15 9.42
N ILE A 75 -6.37 11.84 8.34
CA ILE A 75 -5.30 11.45 7.40
C ILE A 75 -4.20 12.52 7.44
N ILE A 76 -2.99 12.07 7.66
CA ILE A 76 -1.78 12.90 7.65
C ILE A 76 -1.03 12.57 6.35
N PRO A 77 -1.09 13.41 5.32
CA PRO A 77 -0.38 13.22 4.06
C PRO A 77 1.12 13.41 4.24
N GLY A 78 1.91 12.92 3.29
CA GLY A 78 3.34 13.16 3.25
C GLY A 78 3.70 14.50 2.63
N GLY A 79 4.99 14.80 2.71
CA GLY A 79 5.59 16.00 2.14
C GLY A 79 6.81 16.45 2.92
N GLN A 80 7.67 17.25 2.28
CA GLN A 80 8.88 17.77 2.91
C GLN A 80 8.59 18.69 4.11
N GLY A 81 7.40 19.31 4.14
CA GLY A 81 7.01 20.21 5.21
C GLY A 81 6.96 19.54 6.58
N LEU A 82 6.53 18.28 6.69
CA LEU A 82 6.51 17.53 7.95
C LEU A 82 7.87 16.94 8.34
N ARG A 83 8.80 16.82 7.42
CA ARG A 83 10.15 16.31 7.73
C ARG A 83 10.95 17.33 8.52
N LYS A 84 10.60 18.63 8.44
CA LYS A 84 11.08 19.69 9.32
C LYS A 84 10.41 19.54 10.68
N THR A 85 11.19 19.57 11.75
CA THR A 85 10.75 19.25 13.12
C THR A 85 9.53 20.05 13.58
N SER A 86 9.53 21.36 13.41
CA SER A 86 8.48 22.25 13.98
C SER A 86 7.06 21.96 13.48
N ALA A 87 6.87 21.66 12.20
CA ALA A 87 5.53 21.36 11.66
C ALA A 87 5.09 19.94 12.04
N GLY A 88 6.00 18.96 11.95
CA GLY A 88 5.75 17.58 12.38
C GLY A 88 5.36 17.50 13.85
N ASP A 89 6.08 18.19 14.74
CA ASP A 89 5.80 18.22 16.17
C ASP A 89 4.45 18.85 16.50
N ARG A 90 4.07 19.93 15.82
CA ARG A 90 2.73 20.54 15.98
C ARG A 90 1.60 19.58 15.57
N VAL A 91 1.75 18.88 14.45
CA VAL A 91 0.78 17.86 14.03
C VAL A 91 0.74 16.71 15.03
N ALA A 92 1.88 16.22 15.48
CA ALA A 92 1.99 15.13 16.45
C ALA A 92 1.31 15.49 17.80
N GLN A 93 1.53 16.71 18.29
CA GLN A 93 0.88 17.21 19.50
C GLN A 93 -0.64 17.26 19.31
N TRP A 94 -1.11 17.86 18.21
CA TRP A 94 -2.52 17.96 17.89
C TRP A 94 -3.20 16.59 17.79
N ILE A 95 -2.54 15.61 17.17
CA ILE A 95 -3.03 14.23 17.09
C ILE A 95 -3.07 13.58 18.48
N ARG A 96 -2.02 13.73 19.29
CA ARG A 96 -1.95 13.15 20.64
C ARG A 96 -3.13 13.60 21.51
N GLU A 97 -3.47 14.88 21.47
CA GLU A 97 -4.56 15.46 22.24
C GLU A 97 -5.94 14.95 21.79
N ARG A 98 -6.11 14.69 20.49
CA ARG A 98 -7.40 14.30 19.89
C ARG A 98 -7.57 12.81 19.68
N ALA A 99 -6.49 12.05 19.72
CA ALA A 99 -6.50 10.61 19.48
C ALA A 99 -7.58 9.84 20.27
N PRO A 100 -7.89 10.13 21.56
CA PRO A 100 -8.94 9.40 22.28
C PRO A 100 -10.33 9.49 21.65
N ARG A 101 -10.62 10.58 20.93
CA ARG A 101 -11.93 10.84 20.30
C ARG A 101 -11.99 10.45 18.83
N ILE A 102 -10.86 10.10 18.21
CA ILE A 102 -10.77 9.76 16.79
C ILE A 102 -10.78 8.24 16.65
N ARG A 103 -11.67 7.72 15.83
CA ARG A 103 -11.80 6.28 15.55
C ARG A 103 -10.61 5.75 14.76
N ARG A 104 -10.13 6.49 13.73
CA ARG A 104 -9.01 6.10 12.88
C ARG A 104 -8.02 7.24 12.66
N ILE A 105 -6.74 6.93 12.77
CA ILE A 105 -5.64 7.85 12.48
C ILE A 105 -4.77 7.21 11.41
N ALA A 106 -4.65 7.90 10.27
CA ALA A 106 -3.92 7.40 9.12
C ALA A 106 -2.74 8.30 8.76
N SER A 107 -1.63 7.73 8.33
CA SER A 107 -0.54 8.45 7.67
C SER A 107 -0.29 7.91 6.27
N VAL A 108 -0.10 8.79 5.32
CA VAL A 108 0.22 8.46 3.92
C VAL A 108 1.65 8.93 3.64
N CYS A 109 2.47 8.08 3.00
CA CYS A 109 3.83 8.43 2.60
C CYS A 109 4.71 8.85 3.79
N THR A 110 5.31 10.04 3.71
CA THR A 110 6.08 10.68 4.78
C THR A 110 5.21 11.39 5.84
N GLY A 111 3.90 11.22 5.81
CA GLY A 111 3.00 11.66 6.89
C GLY A 111 3.32 11.04 8.25
N ILE A 112 4.08 9.93 8.24
CA ILE A 112 4.62 9.31 9.45
C ILE A 112 5.46 10.28 10.29
N TYR A 113 6.12 11.28 9.70
CA TYR A 113 6.88 12.29 10.44
C TYR A 113 6.01 13.25 11.25
N GLY A 114 4.72 13.35 10.91
CA GLY A 114 3.73 14.07 11.72
C GLY A 114 3.02 13.18 12.74
N LEU A 115 3.11 11.85 12.62
CA LEU A 115 2.44 10.91 13.52
C LEU A 115 3.39 10.27 14.54
N ALA A 116 4.58 9.82 14.11
CA ALA A 116 5.53 9.12 14.97
C ALA A 116 5.96 9.93 16.22
N PRO A 117 6.22 11.25 16.14
CA PRO A 117 6.59 12.03 17.33
C PRO A 117 5.50 12.10 18.40
N SER A 118 4.26 11.69 18.09
CA SER A 118 3.19 11.61 19.09
C SER A 118 3.41 10.52 20.15
N GLY A 119 4.27 9.51 19.90
CA GLY A 119 4.47 8.35 20.76
C GLY A 119 3.34 7.30 20.67
N LEU A 120 2.26 7.58 19.92
CA LEU A 120 1.10 6.68 19.82
C LEU A 120 1.38 5.41 19.00
N LEU A 121 2.48 5.41 18.23
CA LEU A 121 2.88 4.29 17.38
C LEU A 121 3.95 3.39 18.00
N ASP A 122 4.42 3.65 19.21
CA ASP A 122 5.49 2.89 19.85
C ASP A 122 5.15 1.39 19.93
N GLY A 123 6.07 0.55 19.48
CA GLY A 123 5.92 -0.90 19.39
C GLY A 123 5.03 -1.39 18.24
N ARG A 124 4.41 -0.51 17.45
CA ARG A 124 3.47 -0.87 16.39
C ARG A 124 4.13 -1.17 15.06
N HIS A 125 3.44 -1.98 14.27
CA HIS A 125 3.81 -2.26 12.88
C HIS A 125 3.29 -1.16 11.97
N ILE A 126 4.20 -0.51 11.23
CA ILE A 126 3.89 0.58 10.30
C ILE A 126 4.50 0.33 8.93
N THR A 127 4.04 1.07 7.94
CA THR A 127 4.73 1.25 6.66
C THR A 127 4.83 2.74 6.33
N THR A 128 5.72 3.06 5.42
CA THR A 128 5.93 4.41 4.89
C THR A 128 6.41 4.29 3.45
N HIS A 129 6.64 5.39 2.77
CA HIS A 129 7.20 5.37 1.43
C HIS A 129 8.57 4.68 1.41
N TRP A 130 8.78 3.73 0.47
CA TRP A 130 9.96 2.87 0.39
C TRP A 130 11.30 3.63 0.51
N ARG A 131 11.40 4.82 -0.10
CA ARG A 131 12.60 5.67 -0.04
C ARG A 131 12.99 6.08 1.37
N PHE A 132 12.03 6.21 2.28
CA PHE A 132 12.22 6.74 3.63
C PHE A 132 12.20 5.66 4.72
N THR A 133 12.02 4.39 4.36
CA THR A 133 11.92 3.26 5.30
C THR A 133 13.11 3.20 6.26
N GLN A 134 14.34 3.30 5.72
CA GLN A 134 15.56 3.24 6.54
C GLN A 134 15.73 4.49 7.41
N GLU A 135 15.38 5.66 6.90
CA GLU A 135 15.44 6.91 7.65
C GLU A 135 14.45 6.88 8.83
N VAL A 136 13.20 6.46 8.57
CA VAL A 136 12.15 6.32 9.60
C VAL A 136 12.56 5.31 10.67
N ALA A 137 13.10 4.14 10.28
CA ALA A 137 13.55 3.13 11.24
C ALA A 137 14.72 3.63 12.13
N ARG A 138 15.61 4.45 11.59
CA ARG A 138 16.69 5.07 12.38
C ARG A 138 16.21 6.19 13.29
N ARG A 139 15.30 7.04 12.80
CA ARG A 139 14.80 8.20 13.53
C ARG A 139 13.78 7.81 14.62
N PHE A 140 13.05 6.73 14.42
CA PHE A 140 12.01 6.22 15.32
C PHE A 140 12.22 4.72 15.58
N PRO A 141 13.26 4.34 16.34
CA PRO A 141 13.66 2.93 16.53
C PRO A 141 12.61 2.11 17.28
N GLN A 142 11.66 2.74 17.95
CA GLN A 142 10.53 2.09 18.60
C GLN A 142 9.47 1.57 17.63
N LEU A 143 9.50 1.96 16.34
CA LEU A 143 8.55 1.53 15.32
C LEU A 143 9.02 0.25 14.63
N LYS A 144 8.08 -0.65 14.31
CA LYS A 144 8.34 -1.85 13.50
C LYS A 144 8.01 -1.56 12.05
N VAL A 145 9.01 -1.11 11.29
CA VAL A 145 8.82 -0.63 9.90
C VAL A 145 8.80 -1.78 8.91
N ASP A 146 7.69 -1.94 8.16
CA ASP A 146 7.59 -2.83 7.00
C ASP A 146 7.77 -2.02 5.71
N GLY A 147 8.93 -2.13 5.10
CA GLY A 147 9.28 -1.38 3.89
C GLY A 147 8.60 -1.88 2.61
N ASN A 148 7.87 -3.00 2.66
CA ASN A 148 7.25 -3.57 1.46
C ASN A 148 5.72 -3.47 1.41
N ALA A 149 5.04 -3.30 2.53
CA ALA A 149 3.59 -3.19 2.53
C ALA A 149 3.11 -1.92 1.83
N LEU A 150 2.06 -2.00 0.99
CA LEU A 150 1.39 -0.83 0.42
C LEU A 150 0.66 -0.03 1.51
N PHE A 151 -0.01 -0.72 2.41
CA PHE A 151 -0.53 -0.14 3.65
C PHE A 151 -0.58 -1.17 4.77
N ARG A 152 -0.64 -0.68 6.00
CA ARG A 152 -0.74 -1.48 7.22
C ARG A 152 -1.81 -0.92 8.15
N ARG A 153 -2.47 -1.83 8.88
CA ARG A 153 -3.34 -1.51 10.00
C ARG A 153 -2.76 -2.13 11.28
N ASP A 154 -2.67 -1.33 12.33
CA ASP A 154 -2.34 -1.78 13.69
C ASP A 154 -3.25 -1.05 14.68
N GLY A 155 -4.28 -1.75 15.17
CA GLY A 155 -5.35 -1.15 15.95
C GLY A 155 -6.14 -0.11 15.15
N LYS A 156 -6.24 1.11 15.67
CA LYS A 156 -6.87 2.26 14.98
C LYS A 156 -5.92 3.06 14.11
N PHE A 157 -4.65 2.67 14.04
CA PHE A 157 -3.63 3.33 13.24
C PHE A 157 -3.49 2.64 11.89
N TYR A 158 -3.46 3.45 10.84
CA TYR A 158 -3.28 3.03 9.46
C TYR A 158 -2.10 3.78 8.87
N THR A 159 -1.24 3.08 8.16
CA THR A 159 -0.08 3.70 7.51
C THR A 159 0.03 3.20 6.09
N SER A 160 0.37 4.05 5.13
CA SER A 160 0.51 3.66 3.74
C SER A 160 1.80 4.15 3.10
N ALA A 161 2.18 3.48 2.02
CA ALA A 161 3.36 3.74 1.23
C ALA A 161 3.42 5.14 0.60
N GLY A 162 2.27 5.69 0.27
CA GLY A 162 2.17 7.04 -0.29
C GLY A 162 1.82 7.12 -1.76
N VAL A 163 1.61 8.34 -2.21
CA VAL A 163 1.13 8.70 -3.54
C VAL A 163 -0.15 7.90 -3.85
N THR A 164 -0.13 7.03 -4.84
CA THR A 164 -1.32 6.22 -5.20
C THR A 164 -1.71 5.19 -4.14
N ALA A 165 -0.80 4.77 -3.23
CA ALA A 165 -1.14 3.87 -2.13
C ALA A 165 -2.04 4.54 -1.06
N GLY A 166 -2.14 5.88 -1.05
CA GLY A 166 -3.17 6.59 -0.29
C GLY A 166 -4.58 6.28 -0.77
N ILE A 167 -4.75 6.06 -2.09
CA ILE A 167 -6.03 5.62 -2.67
C ILE A 167 -6.34 4.17 -2.24
N ASP A 168 -5.34 3.25 -2.26
CA ASP A 168 -5.55 1.88 -1.77
C ASP A 168 -5.98 1.85 -0.31
N LEU A 169 -5.38 2.71 0.51
CA LEU A 169 -5.77 2.86 1.91
C LEU A 169 -7.22 3.38 2.02
N ALA A 170 -7.58 4.42 1.26
CA ALA A 170 -8.95 4.96 1.27
C ALA A 170 -9.98 3.90 0.85
N LEU A 171 -9.70 3.13 -0.22
CA LEU A 171 -10.55 2.02 -0.65
C LEU A 171 -10.70 0.95 0.44
N ALA A 172 -9.64 0.63 1.18
CA ALA A 172 -9.71 -0.30 2.31
C ALA A 172 -10.58 0.23 3.45
N LEU A 173 -10.52 1.53 3.75
CA LEU A 173 -11.37 2.18 4.75
C LEU A 173 -12.84 2.20 4.30
N ILE A 174 -13.11 2.48 3.03
CA ILE A 174 -14.46 2.42 2.44
C ILE A 174 -14.99 0.98 2.49
N GLU A 175 -14.17 -0.03 2.18
CA GLU A 175 -14.56 -1.44 2.30
C GLU A 175 -14.91 -1.82 3.75
N GLU A 176 -14.19 -1.28 4.74
CA GLU A 176 -14.48 -1.51 6.17
C GLU A 176 -15.80 -0.86 6.60
N ASP A 177 -16.12 0.34 6.11
CA ASP A 177 -17.31 1.09 6.52
C ASP A 177 -18.58 0.65 5.77
N TYR A 178 -18.49 0.47 4.45
CA TYR A 178 -19.65 0.27 3.57
C TYR A 178 -19.60 -1.04 2.78
N GLY A 179 -18.54 -1.83 2.96
CA GLY A 179 -18.39 -3.14 2.31
C GLY A 179 -17.78 -3.09 0.91
N ALA A 180 -17.43 -4.28 0.42
CA ALA A 180 -16.67 -4.44 -0.82
C ALA A 180 -17.41 -3.92 -2.08
N ARG A 181 -18.75 -3.86 -2.07
CA ARG A 181 -19.53 -3.38 -3.21
C ARG A 181 -19.34 -1.89 -3.44
N VAL A 182 -19.41 -1.08 -2.38
CA VAL A 182 -19.20 0.37 -2.47
C VAL A 182 -17.73 0.65 -2.85
N ALA A 183 -16.78 0.00 -2.18
CA ALA A 183 -15.36 0.16 -2.51
C ALA A 183 -15.02 -0.22 -3.96
N LEU A 184 -15.68 -1.27 -4.52
CA LEU A 184 -15.51 -1.64 -5.92
C LEU A 184 -16.09 -0.57 -6.86
N GLY A 185 -17.25 0.02 -6.51
CA GLY A 185 -17.83 1.13 -7.25
C GLY A 185 -16.86 2.29 -7.37
N VAL A 186 -16.28 2.72 -6.24
CA VAL A 186 -15.27 3.77 -6.18
C VAL A 186 -14.02 3.41 -7.00
N ALA A 187 -13.51 2.19 -6.87
CA ALA A 187 -12.33 1.75 -7.63
C ALA A 187 -12.56 1.79 -9.14
N ARG A 188 -13.76 1.43 -9.60
CA ARG A 188 -14.16 1.51 -11.02
C ARG A 188 -14.24 2.94 -11.52
N GLU A 189 -14.83 3.84 -10.73
CA GLU A 189 -14.96 5.26 -11.08
C GLU A 189 -13.58 5.93 -11.17
N LEU A 190 -12.68 5.63 -10.24
CA LEU A 190 -11.31 6.14 -10.25
C LEU A 190 -10.38 5.40 -11.23
N VAL A 191 -10.87 4.37 -11.94
CA VAL A 191 -10.08 3.54 -12.88
C VAL A 191 -8.83 2.94 -12.21
N VAL A 192 -8.98 2.46 -10.96
CA VAL A 192 -7.91 1.82 -10.18
C VAL A 192 -8.30 0.41 -9.76
N TYR A 193 -7.31 -0.39 -9.39
CA TYR A 193 -7.58 -1.71 -8.80
C TYR A 193 -8.17 -1.55 -7.38
N LEU A 194 -9.23 -2.29 -7.06
CA LEU A 194 -9.73 -2.36 -5.68
C LEU A 194 -8.67 -2.89 -4.70
N LYS A 195 -7.87 -3.87 -5.15
CA LYS A 195 -6.73 -4.41 -4.38
C LYS A 195 -5.58 -4.62 -5.34
N ARG A 196 -4.56 -3.78 -5.24
CA ARG A 196 -3.34 -3.97 -6.02
C ARG A 196 -2.56 -5.18 -5.51
N PRO A 197 -2.12 -6.07 -6.41
CA PRO A 197 -1.25 -7.17 -6.05
C PRO A 197 0.15 -6.65 -5.73
N GLY A 198 0.86 -7.33 -4.82
CA GLY A 198 2.26 -7.03 -4.52
C GLY A 198 2.48 -5.99 -3.42
N GLY A 199 3.69 -5.54 -3.31
CA GLY A 199 4.16 -4.53 -2.34
C GLY A 199 4.94 -3.41 -3.01
N GLN A 200 5.55 -2.53 -2.23
CA GLN A 200 6.32 -1.39 -2.72
C GLN A 200 7.55 -1.79 -3.55
N ALA A 201 8.14 -2.96 -3.29
CA ALA A 201 9.31 -3.45 -4.04
C ALA A 201 9.06 -3.52 -5.55
N GLN A 202 7.82 -3.78 -5.98
CA GLN A 202 7.47 -3.78 -7.41
C GLN A 202 7.59 -2.39 -8.07
N PHE A 203 7.57 -1.31 -7.29
CA PHE A 203 7.70 0.06 -7.79
C PHE A 203 9.08 0.65 -7.55
N SER A 204 9.79 0.22 -6.51
CA SER A 204 11.12 0.75 -6.16
C SER A 204 12.24 0.13 -6.98
N GLU A 205 12.20 -1.19 -7.21
CA GLU A 205 13.26 -1.90 -7.95
C GLU A 205 13.14 -1.76 -9.47
N PRO A 206 11.94 -1.98 -10.10
CA PRO A 206 11.83 -1.87 -11.57
C PRO A 206 12.07 -0.48 -12.12
N LEU A 207 11.72 0.59 -11.39
CA LEU A 207 11.92 1.96 -11.87
C LEU A 207 13.40 2.39 -11.85
N GLN A 208 14.19 1.95 -10.85
CA GLN A 208 15.64 2.15 -10.89
C GLN A 208 16.26 1.46 -12.08
N PHE A 209 15.75 0.28 -12.47
CA PHE A 209 16.24 -0.48 -13.61
C PHE A 209 15.83 0.09 -14.96
N GLN A 210 14.68 0.76 -15.07
CA GLN A 210 14.30 1.48 -16.30
C GLN A 210 15.24 2.65 -16.59
N ILE A 211 15.81 3.28 -15.58
CA ILE A 211 16.75 4.40 -15.72
C ILE A 211 18.19 3.91 -15.99
N GLU A 212 18.61 2.83 -15.31
CA GLU A 212 19.97 2.26 -15.46
C GLU A 212 20.10 1.30 -16.64
N SER A 213 18.99 0.77 -17.17
CA SER A 213 18.93 -0.15 -18.30
C SER A 213 18.21 0.45 -19.50
N ALA A 214 18.70 1.58 -20.00
CA ALA A 214 18.46 1.95 -21.42
C ALA A 214 19.00 0.85 -22.37
N ASP A 215 19.68 -0.18 -21.83
CA ASP A 215 20.21 -1.36 -22.51
C ASP A 215 19.53 -2.66 -22.12
N SER A 216 18.85 -3.29 -23.05
CA SER A 216 18.50 -4.72 -23.22
C SER A 216 17.90 -5.56 -22.07
N PHE A 217 18.04 -5.21 -20.78
CA PHE A 217 17.52 -6.03 -19.67
C PHE A 217 16.11 -5.63 -19.18
N GLY A 218 15.63 -4.42 -19.46
CA GLY A 218 14.27 -3.98 -19.12
C GLY A 218 13.21 -4.79 -19.86
N ASP A 219 13.43 -4.99 -21.16
CA ASP A 219 12.57 -5.83 -22.02
C ASP A 219 12.58 -7.28 -21.58
N LEU A 220 13.77 -7.80 -21.19
CA LEU A 220 13.91 -9.16 -20.69
C LEU A 220 13.13 -9.36 -19.36
N ALA A 221 13.21 -8.41 -18.43
CA ALA A 221 12.48 -8.49 -17.17
C ALA A 221 10.95 -8.44 -17.38
N SER A 222 10.48 -7.61 -18.30
CA SER A 222 9.07 -7.53 -18.70
C SER A 222 8.62 -8.83 -19.37
N TRP A 223 9.43 -9.37 -20.24
CA TRP A 223 9.15 -10.66 -20.87
C TRP A 223 9.09 -11.81 -19.85
N ILE A 224 10.02 -11.90 -18.89
CA ILE A 224 10.01 -12.92 -17.82
C ILE A 224 8.69 -12.87 -17.06
N ARG A 225 8.19 -11.67 -16.72
CA ARG A 225 6.89 -11.52 -16.00
C ARG A 225 5.71 -12.07 -16.78
N GLY A 226 5.69 -11.90 -18.08
CA GLY A 226 4.66 -12.44 -18.97
C GLY A 226 4.76 -13.96 -19.22
N HIS A 227 5.93 -14.55 -18.90
CA HIS A 227 6.26 -15.92 -19.33
C HIS A 227 6.78 -16.81 -18.19
N LEU A 228 6.18 -16.72 -16.98
CA LEU A 228 6.64 -17.41 -15.78
C LEU A 228 6.67 -18.94 -15.91
N LYS A 229 5.91 -19.52 -16.85
CA LYS A 229 5.91 -20.97 -17.16
C LYS A 229 6.98 -21.41 -18.15
N ALA A 230 7.59 -20.46 -18.85
CA ALA A 230 8.63 -20.77 -19.82
C ALA A 230 9.91 -21.31 -19.16
N ASP A 231 10.83 -21.83 -19.97
CA ASP A 231 12.19 -22.09 -19.51
C ASP A 231 12.89 -20.76 -19.22
N LEU A 232 13.02 -20.45 -17.94
CA LEU A 232 13.70 -19.29 -17.40
C LEU A 232 15.06 -19.63 -16.80
N SER A 233 15.66 -20.72 -17.25
CA SER A 233 17.03 -21.10 -16.90
C SER A 233 18.04 -20.05 -17.35
N VAL A 234 19.18 -19.98 -16.66
CA VAL A 234 20.25 -19.04 -17.01
C VAL A 234 20.68 -19.15 -18.48
N PRO A 235 20.86 -20.37 -19.05
CA PRO A 235 21.16 -20.52 -20.47
C PRO A 235 20.08 -19.94 -21.40
N ALA A 236 18.80 -20.23 -21.12
CA ALA A 236 17.68 -19.74 -21.93
C ALA A 236 17.58 -18.20 -21.89
N LEU A 237 17.70 -17.60 -20.69
CA LEU A 237 17.68 -16.15 -20.55
C LEU A 237 18.90 -15.46 -21.17
N ALA A 238 20.08 -16.07 -21.08
CA ALA A 238 21.31 -15.60 -21.69
C ALA A 238 21.21 -15.62 -23.21
N GLY A 239 20.69 -16.72 -23.80
CA GLY A 239 20.43 -16.79 -25.25
C GLY A 239 19.50 -15.70 -25.73
N ARG A 240 18.43 -15.42 -24.99
CA ARG A 240 17.49 -14.35 -25.32
C ARG A 240 18.12 -12.95 -25.22
N ALA A 241 19.08 -12.77 -24.33
CA ALA A 241 19.85 -11.53 -24.18
C ALA A 241 21.06 -11.45 -25.15
N CYS A 242 21.24 -12.43 -26.05
CA CYS A 242 22.39 -12.56 -26.93
C CYS A 242 23.75 -12.52 -26.19
N LEU A 243 23.81 -13.15 -24.99
CA LEU A 243 25.00 -13.21 -24.15
C LEU A 243 25.34 -14.66 -23.79
N CYS A 244 26.61 -14.95 -23.52
CA CYS A 244 26.98 -16.21 -22.88
C CYS A 244 26.52 -16.21 -21.41
N ALA A 245 26.21 -17.39 -20.85
CA ALA A 245 25.63 -17.56 -19.51
C ALA A 245 26.43 -16.87 -18.38
N ARG A 246 27.76 -16.90 -18.47
CA ARG A 246 28.67 -16.26 -17.50
C ARG A 246 28.57 -14.74 -17.54
N HIS A 247 28.57 -14.17 -18.76
CA HIS A 247 28.47 -12.71 -18.96
C HIS A 247 27.08 -12.21 -18.58
N PHE A 248 26.03 -12.93 -18.98
CA PHE A 248 24.66 -12.68 -18.61
C PHE A 248 24.48 -12.62 -17.09
N SER A 249 24.88 -13.69 -16.37
CA SER A 249 24.72 -13.76 -14.91
C SER A 249 25.43 -12.61 -14.19
N ARG A 250 26.64 -12.25 -14.63
CA ARG A 250 27.40 -11.13 -14.06
C ARG A 250 26.71 -9.78 -14.30
N ARG A 251 26.29 -9.50 -15.55
CA ARG A 251 25.58 -8.26 -15.90
C ARG A 251 24.22 -8.19 -15.26
N PHE A 252 23.48 -9.31 -15.24
CA PHE A 252 22.17 -9.42 -14.59
C PHE A 252 22.26 -9.17 -13.08
N LYS A 253 23.25 -9.80 -12.41
CA LYS A 253 23.48 -9.57 -10.97
C LYS A 253 23.90 -8.13 -10.68
N ARG A 254 24.66 -7.51 -11.55
CA ARG A 254 25.01 -6.07 -11.43
C ARG A 254 23.80 -5.19 -11.59
N ALA A 255 22.95 -5.45 -12.61
CA ALA A 255 21.73 -4.69 -12.90
C ALA A 255 20.66 -4.89 -11.81
N PHE A 256 20.37 -6.15 -11.44
CA PHE A 256 19.25 -6.47 -10.55
C PHE A 256 19.66 -6.75 -9.09
N ARG A 257 20.94 -6.61 -8.74
CA ARG A 257 21.50 -6.90 -7.41
C ARG A 257 21.17 -8.30 -6.88
N ARG A 258 20.68 -9.18 -7.77
CA ARG A 258 20.26 -10.57 -7.50
C ARG A 258 20.67 -11.45 -8.69
N SER A 259 20.82 -12.74 -8.41
CA SER A 259 21.01 -13.71 -9.49
C SER A 259 19.73 -13.85 -10.34
N PRO A 260 19.84 -14.27 -11.61
CA PRO A 260 18.68 -14.57 -12.45
C PRO A 260 17.69 -15.55 -11.80
N ALA A 261 18.19 -16.61 -11.12
CA ALA A 261 17.37 -17.60 -10.46
C ALA A 261 16.57 -17.00 -9.28
N GLU A 262 17.20 -16.19 -8.42
CA GLU A 262 16.54 -15.51 -7.32
C GLU A 262 15.46 -14.53 -7.84
N PHE A 263 15.75 -13.84 -8.94
CA PHE A 263 14.79 -12.92 -9.57
C PHE A 263 13.56 -13.65 -10.10
N VAL A 264 13.76 -14.76 -10.81
CA VAL A 264 12.67 -15.60 -11.35
C VAL A 264 11.85 -16.21 -10.20
N GLU A 265 12.51 -16.77 -9.16
CA GLU A 265 11.83 -17.32 -7.99
C GLU A 265 10.95 -16.27 -7.32
N GLN A 266 11.47 -15.07 -7.17
CA GLN A 266 10.73 -13.95 -6.59
C GLN A 266 9.46 -13.63 -7.37
N LEU A 267 9.57 -13.46 -8.70
CA LEU A 267 8.42 -13.15 -9.55
C LEU A 267 7.36 -14.26 -9.51
N ARG A 268 7.78 -15.52 -9.55
CA ARG A 268 6.90 -16.69 -9.42
C ARG A 268 6.15 -16.71 -8.08
N LEU A 269 6.84 -16.41 -6.99
CA LEU A 269 6.23 -16.38 -5.65
C LEU A 269 5.27 -15.20 -5.48
N ASP A 270 5.59 -14.03 -6.02
CA ASP A 270 4.72 -12.86 -5.98
C ASP A 270 3.43 -13.12 -6.78
N GLU A 271 3.55 -13.70 -7.97
CA GLU A 271 2.38 -14.08 -8.77
C GLU A 271 1.58 -15.22 -8.12
N ALA A 272 2.24 -16.22 -7.52
CA ALA A 272 1.55 -17.26 -6.76
C ALA A 272 0.72 -16.69 -5.61
N ARG A 273 1.28 -15.71 -4.87
CA ARG A 273 0.57 -15.03 -3.79
C ARG A 273 -0.72 -14.36 -4.31
N ASN A 274 -0.67 -13.73 -5.47
CA ASN A 274 -1.83 -13.12 -6.11
C ASN A 274 -2.90 -14.17 -6.46
N ARG A 275 -2.48 -15.30 -7.04
CA ARG A 275 -3.39 -16.39 -7.43
C ARG A 275 -3.99 -17.14 -6.25
N LEU A 276 -3.29 -17.21 -5.12
CA LEU A 276 -3.80 -17.81 -3.88
C LEU A 276 -5.00 -17.07 -3.30
N GLY A 277 -5.13 -15.77 -3.58
CA GLY A 277 -6.29 -14.96 -3.19
C GLY A 277 -7.55 -15.23 -4.00
N ASN A 278 -7.46 -15.89 -5.16
CA ASN A 278 -8.58 -16.24 -6.03
C ASN A 278 -9.08 -17.66 -5.70
N GLN A 279 -10.39 -17.81 -5.45
CA GLN A 279 -11.00 -19.10 -5.15
C GLN A 279 -11.03 -20.02 -6.38
N GLY A 280 -10.77 -21.33 -6.17
CA GLY A 280 -10.99 -22.39 -7.16
C GLY A 280 -9.74 -23.19 -7.54
N ALA A 281 -8.53 -22.67 -7.44
CA ALA A 281 -7.32 -23.42 -7.78
C ALA A 281 -6.71 -24.09 -6.53
N THR A 282 -6.25 -25.35 -6.64
CA THR A 282 -5.48 -26.00 -5.58
C THR A 282 -4.10 -25.35 -5.41
N ILE A 283 -3.42 -25.60 -4.28
CA ILE A 283 -2.05 -25.11 -4.06
C ILE A 283 -1.10 -25.60 -5.16
N ASP A 284 -1.26 -26.84 -5.57
CA ASP A 284 -0.45 -27.48 -6.60
C ASP A 284 -0.72 -26.90 -7.99
N GLN A 285 -2.00 -26.60 -8.30
CA GLN A 285 -2.38 -25.90 -9.52
C GLN A 285 -1.77 -24.48 -9.54
N VAL A 286 -1.79 -23.78 -8.41
CA VAL A 286 -1.15 -22.44 -8.33
C VAL A 286 0.35 -22.58 -8.57
N ALA A 287 1.05 -23.51 -7.90
CA ALA A 287 2.48 -23.74 -8.09
C ALA A 287 2.83 -23.99 -9.56
N THR A 288 2.12 -24.91 -10.22
CA THR A 288 2.33 -25.23 -11.64
C THR A 288 1.99 -24.02 -12.54
N SER A 289 0.94 -23.27 -12.19
CA SER A 289 0.49 -22.12 -13.00
C SER A 289 1.50 -20.97 -13.02
N VAL A 290 2.40 -20.90 -12.04
CA VAL A 290 3.46 -19.87 -11.98
C VAL A 290 4.85 -20.44 -12.33
N GLY A 291 4.92 -21.70 -12.76
CA GLY A 291 6.15 -22.31 -13.27
C GLY A 291 7.03 -23.03 -12.24
N PHE A 292 6.50 -23.40 -11.06
CA PHE A 292 7.17 -24.36 -10.19
C PHE A 292 6.91 -25.79 -10.69
N GLY A 293 7.97 -26.54 -10.93
CA GLY A 293 7.87 -27.95 -11.35
C GLY A 293 7.49 -28.92 -10.22
N ASN A 294 7.60 -28.47 -8.96
CA ASN A 294 7.30 -29.28 -7.77
C ASN A 294 6.64 -28.44 -6.69
N ALA A 295 5.49 -28.90 -6.20
CA ALA A 295 4.70 -28.20 -5.19
C ALA A 295 5.40 -28.08 -3.83
N ASP A 296 6.25 -29.03 -3.45
CA ASP A 296 6.98 -28.96 -2.17
C ASP A 296 8.12 -27.94 -2.22
N VAL A 297 8.77 -27.79 -3.38
CA VAL A 297 9.73 -26.71 -3.62
C VAL A 297 9.03 -25.35 -3.50
N PHE A 298 7.84 -25.24 -4.12
CA PHE A 298 7.01 -24.03 -4.00
C PHE A 298 6.63 -23.75 -2.55
N ARG A 299 6.12 -24.73 -1.79
CA ARG A 299 5.69 -24.54 -0.38
C ARG A 299 6.85 -24.04 0.48
N ARG A 300 8.06 -24.64 0.34
CA ARG A 300 9.24 -24.19 1.06
C ARG A 300 9.70 -22.79 0.68
N ALA A 301 9.74 -22.49 -0.61
CA ALA A 301 10.12 -21.17 -1.10
C ALA A 301 9.11 -20.09 -0.65
N PHE A 302 7.81 -20.39 -0.71
CA PHE A 302 6.74 -19.51 -0.28
C PHE A 302 6.82 -19.23 1.23
N ALA A 303 6.97 -20.27 2.06
CA ALA A 303 7.11 -20.14 3.51
C ALA A 303 8.37 -19.34 3.89
N ARG A 304 9.51 -19.59 3.22
CA ARG A 304 10.75 -18.83 3.42
C ARG A 304 10.56 -17.34 3.12
N LYS A 305 9.81 -17.01 2.05
CA LYS A 305 9.61 -15.61 1.63
C LYS A 305 8.55 -14.88 2.44
N PHE A 306 7.43 -15.53 2.75
CA PHE A 306 6.26 -14.88 3.35
C PHE A 306 6.03 -15.21 4.82
N GLY A 307 6.87 -16.05 5.42
CA GLY A 307 6.79 -16.45 6.83
C GLY A 307 5.61 -17.37 7.18
N VAL A 308 4.80 -17.77 6.19
CA VAL A 308 3.63 -18.65 6.36
C VAL A 308 3.51 -19.58 5.15
N ASN A 309 2.97 -20.79 5.36
CA ASN A 309 2.76 -21.71 4.23
C ASN A 309 1.57 -21.25 3.34
N PRO A 310 1.50 -21.68 2.05
CA PRO A 310 0.48 -21.24 1.12
C PRO A 310 -0.95 -21.54 1.57
N THR A 311 -1.17 -22.67 2.25
CA THR A 311 -2.50 -23.07 2.75
C THR A 311 -2.95 -22.16 3.87
N GLU A 312 -2.07 -21.86 4.82
CA GLU A 312 -2.35 -20.94 5.91
C GLU A 312 -2.56 -19.51 5.39
N TYR A 313 -1.75 -19.10 4.40
CA TYR A 313 -1.91 -17.81 3.71
C TYR A 313 -3.32 -17.71 3.10
N ARG A 314 -3.77 -18.70 2.34
CA ARG A 314 -5.11 -18.76 1.75
C ARG A 314 -6.19 -18.68 2.82
N ARG A 315 -6.11 -19.52 3.87
CA ARG A 315 -7.10 -19.54 4.97
C ARG A 315 -7.27 -18.19 5.66
N ARG A 316 -6.20 -17.43 5.81
CA ARG A 316 -6.28 -16.05 6.37
C ARG A 316 -7.07 -15.08 5.49
N PHE A 317 -7.16 -15.35 4.19
CA PHE A 317 -8.01 -14.58 3.28
C PHE A 317 -9.43 -15.15 3.17
N GLU A 318 -9.65 -16.45 3.38
CA GLU A 318 -10.97 -17.10 3.37
C GLU A 318 -11.78 -16.82 4.65
N SER A 319 -11.16 -16.84 5.83
CA SER A 319 -11.84 -16.62 7.12
C SER A 319 -12.46 -15.22 7.25
N ARG A 320 -12.00 -14.24 6.49
CA ARG A 320 -12.63 -12.91 6.40
C ARG A 320 -13.93 -12.90 5.57
N ARG A 321 -14.23 -13.94 4.79
CA ARG A 321 -15.48 -14.09 3.99
C ARG A 321 -16.51 -15.01 4.64
N GLY A 322 -16.10 -15.99 5.44
CA GLY A 322 -16.98 -17.02 6.04
C GLY A 322 -17.92 -16.54 7.14
N ASN A 323 -17.54 -15.50 7.88
CA ASN A 323 -18.31 -15.02 9.03
C ASN A 323 -19.57 -14.22 8.66
N ARG A 324 -19.84 -13.98 7.38
CA ARG A 324 -21.06 -13.29 6.90
C ARG A 324 -22.18 -14.20 6.41
N ARG A 325 -21.94 -15.51 6.21
CA ARG A 325 -23.01 -16.44 5.79
C ARG A 325 -23.79 -17.03 6.98
N SER A 326 -23.23 -17.08 8.15
CA SER A 326 -23.89 -17.68 9.32
C SER A 326 -24.87 -16.74 10.04
N SER A 327 -24.78 -15.41 9.87
CA SER A 327 -25.69 -14.46 10.54
C SER A 327 -26.97 -14.17 9.77
N LEU A 328 -27.08 -14.53 8.49
CA LEU A 328 -28.26 -14.27 7.66
C LEU A 328 -29.28 -15.43 7.67
N LEU A 329 -28.93 -16.59 8.24
CA LEU A 329 -29.81 -17.75 8.35
C LEU A 329 -30.48 -17.93 9.72
N GLN A 330 -30.21 -17.04 10.67
CA GLN A 330 -30.81 -17.11 12.03
C GLN A 330 -31.95 -16.11 12.27
N HIS A 331 -32.37 -15.33 11.27
CA HIS A 331 -33.51 -14.38 11.39
C HIS A 331 -34.68 -14.72 10.48
N SER A 332 -34.84 -15.98 10.10
CA SER A 332 -36.03 -16.49 9.39
C SER A 332 -36.48 -17.79 10.05
N ARG A 333 -36.94 -17.70 11.26
CA ARG A 333 -37.91 -18.63 11.88
C ARG A 333 -38.77 -17.90 12.91
#